data_df6a228e49e7b16118677936c1a214a7
#
_entry.id   df6a228e49e7b16118677936c1a214a7
#
_cell.length_a   1.000
_cell.length_b   1.000
_cell.length_c   1.000
_cell.angle_alpha   90.00
_cell.angle_beta   90.00
_cell.angle_gamma   90.00
#
_symmetry.space_group_name_H-M   'P 1'
#
loop_
_entity.id
_entity.type
_entity.pdbx_description
1 polymer ?
#
loop_
_entity_poly.entity_id
_entity_poly.type
_entity_poly.pdbx_seq_one_letter_code
_entity_poly.pdbx_strand_id
1 'polypeptide(L)'
;MKKSRIWLAGAAALAIAAPAIADTCAFPSERAALELNALQSHLAVVAIRCQQDATYASFVRRHQADLTNAGRTAQTHFRRAHGGAGVARYNNYSTELINAHDQEAARFEGFLCRDNAALYQQAVAAPNSAELIRMANSRNILMTYEPAVCTSATPTRAARPARRQR
;
A
#
# COMPACT_ATOMS: atom_id res chain seq x y z
N MET A 1 -31.71 -36.79 -59.52
CA MET A 1 -31.96 -35.66 -58.56
C MET A 1 -30.96 -35.79 -57.48
N LYS A 2 -29.83 -34.98 -57.49
CA LYS A 2 -28.75 -35.01 -56.50
C LYS A 2 -29.03 -33.93 -55.42
N LYS A 3 -29.20 -34.34 -54.14
CA LYS A 3 -29.39 -33.43 -53.03
C LYS A 3 -28.01 -33.04 -52.51
N SER A 4 -27.59 -31.79 -52.74
CA SER A 4 -26.40 -31.19 -52.11
C SER A 4 -26.68 -30.89 -50.64
N ARG A 5 -25.90 -31.50 -49.73
CA ARG A 5 -25.87 -31.18 -48.31
C ARG A 5 -24.80 -30.11 -48.08
N ILE A 6 -25.26 -28.89 -47.74
CA ILE A 6 -24.38 -27.78 -47.33
C ILE A 6 -24.08 -27.98 -45.87
N TRP A 7 -22.78 -28.23 -45.53
CA TRP A 7 -22.29 -28.25 -44.18
C TRP A 7 -21.92 -26.81 -43.77
N LEU A 8 -22.70 -26.21 -42.89
CA LEU A 8 -22.34 -24.96 -42.22
C LEU A 8 -21.30 -25.26 -41.13
N ALA A 9 -20.04 -24.96 -41.39
CA ALA A 9 -19.01 -24.98 -40.40
C ALA A 9 -19.15 -23.73 -39.51
N GLY A 10 -19.66 -23.91 -38.28
CA GLY A 10 -19.71 -22.86 -37.28
C GLY A 10 -18.30 -22.61 -36.71
N ALA A 11 -17.71 -21.47 -37.01
CA ALA A 11 -16.49 -21.01 -36.39
C ALA A 11 -16.82 -20.55 -34.95
N ALA A 12 -16.52 -21.37 -33.97
CA ALA A 12 -16.55 -20.98 -32.55
C ALA A 12 -15.36 -20.07 -32.28
N ALA A 13 -15.60 -18.76 -32.13
CA ALA A 13 -14.61 -17.81 -31.66
C ALA A 13 -14.37 -18.04 -30.18
N LEU A 14 -13.23 -18.69 -29.83
CA LEU A 14 -12.72 -18.77 -28.49
C LEU A 14 -12.27 -17.36 -28.04
N ALA A 15 -13.12 -16.67 -27.29
CA ALA A 15 -12.72 -15.47 -26.58
C ALA A 15 -11.70 -15.87 -25.50
N ILE A 16 -10.42 -15.65 -25.77
CA ILE A 16 -9.36 -15.75 -24.78
C ILE A 16 -9.59 -14.61 -23.78
N ALA A 17 -10.24 -14.91 -22.64
CA ALA A 17 -10.28 -14.00 -21.50
C ALA A 17 -8.82 -13.85 -21.03
N ALA A 18 -8.19 -12.71 -21.35
CA ALA A 18 -6.93 -12.34 -20.74
C ALA A 18 -7.15 -12.36 -19.22
N PRO A 19 -6.27 -13.04 -18.43
CA PRO A 19 -6.38 -12.96 -17.00
C PRO A 19 -6.29 -11.47 -16.62
N ALA A 20 -7.33 -10.96 -15.97
CA ALA A 20 -7.24 -9.67 -15.30
C ALA A 20 -6.11 -9.83 -14.26
N ILE A 21 -4.91 -9.36 -14.59
CA ILE A 21 -3.84 -9.24 -13.62
C ILE A 21 -4.43 -8.30 -12.57
N ALA A 22 -4.83 -8.86 -11.44
CA ALA A 22 -5.27 -8.06 -10.31
C ALA A 22 -4.14 -7.04 -10.08
N ASP A 23 -4.47 -5.77 -10.24
CA ASP A 23 -3.51 -4.69 -10.30
C ASP A 23 -2.91 -4.55 -8.89
N THR A 24 -1.85 -5.31 -8.61
CA THR A 24 -1.17 -5.34 -7.30
C THR A 24 -0.32 -4.10 -7.07
N CYS A 25 -0.20 -3.24 -8.08
CA CYS A 25 0.48 -1.96 -7.94
C CYS A 25 -0.25 -1.04 -6.95
N ALA A 26 0.47 -0.15 -6.30
CA ALA A 26 -0.10 0.87 -5.42
C ALA A 26 -0.29 2.19 -6.17
N PHE A 27 -1.45 2.82 -6.01
CA PHE A 27 -1.61 4.22 -6.40
C PHE A 27 -0.71 5.11 -5.53
N PRO A 28 -0.32 6.32 -5.98
CA PRO A 28 0.53 7.21 -5.19
C PRO A 28 0.04 7.45 -3.76
N SER A 29 -1.27 7.61 -3.56
CA SER A 29 -1.87 7.77 -2.23
C SER A 29 -1.79 6.49 -1.37
N GLU A 30 -1.86 5.30 -1.99
CA GLU A 30 -1.71 4.03 -1.30
C GLU A 30 -0.25 3.80 -0.91
N ARG A 31 0.71 4.15 -1.78
CA ARG A 31 2.13 4.10 -1.47
C ARG A 31 2.47 5.03 -0.30
N ALA A 32 2.00 6.28 -0.33
CA ALA A 32 2.16 7.24 0.76
C ALA A 32 1.58 6.73 2.08
N ALA A 33 0.44 6.04 2.04
CA ALA A 33 -0.16 5.44 3.22
C ALA A 33 0.68 4.28 3.80
N LEU A 34 1.28 3.46 2.95
CA LEU A 34 2.19 2.38 3.38
C LEU A 34 3.46 2.96 4.03
N GLU A 35 4.02 4.03 3.47
CA GLU A 35 5.18 4.74 4.02
C GLU A 35 4.88 5.36 5.40
N LEU A 36 3.69 5.96 5.55
CA LEU A 36 3.28 6.50 6.85
C LEU A 36 3.02 5.41 7.89
N ASN A 37 2.45 4.27 7.48
CA ASN A 37 2.31 3.10 8.36
C ASN A 37 3.68 2.55 8.79
N ALA A 38 4.67 2.54 7.90
CA ALA A 38 6.03 2.12 8.23
C ALA A 38 6.67 3.06 9.27
N LEU A 39 6.54 4.38 9.10
CA LEU A 39 7.02 5.35 10.08
C LEU A 39 6.33 5.16 11.44
N GLN A 40 5.00 5.01 11.46
CA GLN A 40 4.25 4.78 12.69
C GLN A 40 4.72 3.51 13.41
N SER A 41 4.91 2.41 12.67
CA SER A 41 5.38 1.14 13.22
C SER A 41 6.81 1.27 13.79
N HIS A 42 7.71 1.92 13.06
CA HIS A 42 9.06 2.18 13.52
C HIS A 42 9.07 2.99 14.83
N LEU A 43 8.34 4.12 14.88
CA LEU A 43 8.23 4.93 16.08
C LEU A 43 7.60 4.17 17.26
N ALA A 44 6.63 3.29 17.02
CA ALA A 44 6.04 2.46 18.07
C ALA A 44 7.07 1.52 18.70
N VAL A 45 7.88 0.84 17.89
CA VAL A 45 8.94 -0.06 18.37
C VAL A 45 10.01 0.70 19.12
N VAL A 46 10.46 1.83 18.57
CA VAL A 46 11.46 2.69 19.26
C VAL A 46 10.90 3.21 20.59
N ALA A 47 9.60 3.55 20.67
CA ALA A 47 8.97 3.97 21.93
C ALA A 47 9.11 2.90 23.02
N ILE A 48 8.75 1.68 22.68
CA ILE A 48 8.83 0.54 23.62
C ILE A 48 10.27 0.31 24.07
N ARG A 49 11.21 0.26 23.13
CA ARG A 49 12.61 -0.02 23.39
C ARG A 49 13.33 1.10 24.17
N CYS A 50 12.92 2.35 23.93
CA CYS A 50 13.54 3.54 24.51
C CYS A 50 12.73 4.18 25.64
N GLN A 51 11.64 3.54 26.09
CA GLN A 51 10.76 4.05 27.17
C GLN A 51 10.20 5.45 26.85
N GLN A 52 9.80 5.67 25.59
CA GLN A 52 9.29 6.96 25.10
C GLN A 52 7.78 6.94 24.82
N ASP A 53 7.01 6.17 25.61
CA ASP A 53 5.58 6.00 25.43
C ASP A 53 4.80 7.32 25.42
N ALA A 54 5.16 8.25 26.30
CA ALA A 54 4.52 9.57 26.37
C ALA A 54 4.75 10.40 25.09
N THR A 55 5.94 10.33 24.50
CA THR A 55 6.27 11.03 23.26
C THR A 55 5.53 10.39 22.07
N TYR A 56 5.49 9.05 22.03
CA TYR A 56 4.71 8.33 21.03
C TYR A 56 3.21 8.64 21.14
N ALA A 57 2.65 8.65 22.34
CA ALA A 57 1.26 9.02 22.55
C ALA A 57 0.97 10.46 22.09
N SER A 58 1.91 11.38 22.24
CA SER A 58 1.79 12.76 21.73
C SER A 58 1.80 12.81 20.21
N PHE A 59 2.68 12.05 19.56
CA PHE A 59 2.71 11.87 18.11
C PHE A 59 1.38 11.32 17.58
N VAL A 60 0.87 10.23 18.17
CA VAL A 60 -0.38 9.59 17.76
C VAL A 60 -1.56 10.55 17.92
N ARG A 61 -1.67 11.25 19.06
CA ARG A 61 -2.76 12.22 19.27
C ARG A 61 -2.73 13.35 18.24
N ARG A 62 -1.54 13.89 17.96
CA ARG A 62 -1.38 15.00 17.00
C ARG A 62 -1.78 14.61 15.59
N HIS A 63 -1.39 13.41 15.16
CA HIS A 63 -1.56 12.93 13.79
C HIS A 63 -2.67 11.89 13.65
N GLN A 64 -3.58 11.79 14.63
CA GLN A 64 -4.61 10.75 14.70
C GLN A 64 -5.41 10.61 13.40
N ALA A 65 -5.83 11.72 12.80
CA ALA A 65 -6.62 11.70 11.57
C ALA A 65 -5.80 11.15 10.39
N ASP A 66 -4.55 11.60 10.24
CA ASP A 66 -3.63 11.17 9.18
C ASP A 66 -3.30 9.67 9.31
N LEU A 67 -2.94 9.22 10.51
CA LEU A 67 -2.61 7.83 10.81
C LEU A 67 -3.82 6.90 10.58
N THR A 68 -5.00 7.31 11.03
CA THR A 68 -6.24 6.56 10.79
C THR A 68 -6.57 6.48 9.30
N ASN A 69 -6.38 7.56 8.55
CA ASN A 69 -6.61 7.59 7.12
C ASN A 69 -5.60 6.71 6.38
N ALA A 70 -4.32 6.77 6.75
CA ALA A 70 -3.28 5.91 6.18
C ALA A 70 -3.59 4.42 6.39
N GLY A 71 -3.98 4.02 7.61
CA GLY A 71 -4.38 2.64 7.90
C GLY A 71 -5.54 2.17 7.03
N ARG A 72 -6.58 3.01 6.86
CA ARG A 72 -7.72 2.69 5.99
C ARG A 72 -7.33 2.61 4.52
N THR A 73 -6.48 3.52 4.05
CA THR A 73 -6.01 3.54 2.66
C THR A 73 -5.16 2.31 2.35
N ALA A 74 -4.25 1.94 3.25
CA ALA A 74 -3.46 0.71 3.11
C ALA A 74 -4.38 -0.54 3.10
N GLN A 75 -5.36 -0.63 4.00
CA GLN A 75 -6.31 -1.74 4.01
C GLN A 75 -7.12 -1.81 2.70
N THR A 76 -7.50 -0.66 2.14
CA THR A 76 -8.21 -0.59 0.85
C THR A 76 -7.33 -1.08 -0.29
N HIS A 77 -6.04 -0.73 -0.30
CA HIS A 77 -5.06 -1.27 -1.24
C HIS A 77 -5.03 -2.79 -1.20
N PHE A 78 -4.87 -3.40 -0.02
CA PHE A 78 -4.82 -4.85 0.11
C PHE A 78 -6.12 -5.53 -0.33
N ARG A 79 -7.30 -4.93 -0.06
CA ARG A 79 -8.58 -5.43 -0.56
C ARG A 79 -8.67 -5.35 -2.09
N ARG A 80 -8.22 -4.27 -2.69
CA ARG A 80 -8.18 -4.11 -4.15
C ARG A 80 -7.22 -5.12 -4.79
N ALA A 81 -6.02 -5.24 -4.24
CA ALA A 81 -4.97 -6.09 -4.78
C ALA A 81 -5.23 -7.60 -4.59
N HIS A 82 -5.94 -8.00 -3.53
CA HIS A 82 -6.08 -9.40 -3.13
C HIS A 82 -7.54 -9.87 -2.94
N GLY A 83 -8.51 -9.04 -3.24
CA GLY A 83 -9.93 -9.40 -3.15
C GLY A 83 -10.33 -9.91 -1.77
N GLY A 84 -10.96 -11.07 -1.69
CA GLY A 84 -11.42 -11.68 -0.44
C GLY A 84 -10.32 -11.97 0.59
N ALA A 85 -9.08 -12.19 0.15
CA ALA A 85 -7.94 -12.39 1.03
C ALA A 85 -7.34 -11.07 1.56
N GLY A 86 -7.80 -9.91 1.09
CA GLY A 86 -7.18 -8.62 1.36
C GLY A 86 -7.07 -8.26 2.84
N VAL A 87 -8.10 -8.59 3.66
CA VAL A 87 -8.06 -8.32 5.10
C VAL A 87 -6.97 -9.14 5.78
N ALA A 88 -6.89 -10.44 5.48
CA ALA A 88 -5.86 -11.32 6.04
C ALA A 88 -4.45 -10.87 5.60
N ARG A 89 -4.29 -10.47 4.34
CA ARG A 89 -3.02 -9.95 3.82
C ARG A 89 -2.60 -8.65 4.51
N TYR A 90 -3.54 -7.74 4.75
CA TYR A 90 -3.25 -6.52 5.50
C TYR A 90 -2.83 -6.80 6.95
N ASN A 91 -3.51 -7.73 7.63
CA ASN A 91 -3.16 -8.11 9.00
C ASN A 91 -1.76 -8.74 9.07
N ASN A 92 -1.43 -9.63 8.12
CA ASN A 92 -0.09 -10.21 8.00
C ASN A 92 0.96 -9.14 7.76
N TYR A 93 0.73 -8.22 6.79
CA TYR A 93 1.60 -7.09 6.54
C TYR A 93 1.89 -6.27 7.81
N SER A 94 0.84 -5.94 8.58
CA SER A 94 1.00 -5.15 9.81
C SER A 94 1.84 -5.87 10.86
N THR A 95 1.65 -7.18 10.99
CA THR A 95 2.44 -8.02 11.92
C THR A 95 3.89 -8.16 11.47
N GLU A 96 4.11 -8.43 10.18
CA GLU A 96 5.44 -8.54 9.60
C GLU A 96 6.23 -7.22 9.72
N LEU A 97 5.56 -6.10 9.52
CA LEU A 97 6.16 -4.77 9.61
C LEU A 97 6.66 -4.47 11.04
N ILE A 98 5.83 -4.72 12.05
CA ILE A 98 6.23 -4.54 13.46
C ILE A 98 7.39 -5.48 13.82
N ASN A 99 7.30 -6.74 13.43
CA ASN A 99 8.35 -7.73 13.70
C ASN A 99 9.68 -7.34 13.02
N ALA A 100 9.62 -6.84 11.80
CA ALA A 100 10.82 -6.40 11.08
C ALA A 100 11.48 -5.20 11.75
N HIS A 101 10.69 -4.21 12.18
CA HIS A 101 11.22 -3.07 12.95
C HIS A 101 11.79 -3.48 14.30
N ASP A 102 11.17 -4.44 15.00
CA ASP A 102 11.68 -4.94 16.27
C ASP A 102 13.01 -5.69 16.09
N GLN A 103 13.14 -6.48 15.02
CA GLN A 103 14.40 -7.14 14.67
C GLN A 103 15.49 -6.14 14.28
N GLU A 104 15.14 -5.09 13.52
CA GLU A 104 16.07 -4.01 13.20
C GLU A 104 16.52 -3.28 14.47
N ALA A 105 15.58 -2.92 15.34
CA ALA A 105 15.87 -2.26 16.61
C ALA A 105 16.80 -3.09 17.50
N ALA A 106 16.64 -4.41 17.54
CA ALA A 106 17.50 -5.31 18.28
C ALA A 106 18.95 -5.34 17.75
N ARG A 107 19.15 -5.19 16.44
CA ARG A 107 20.48 -5.12 15.82
C ARG A 107 21.25 -3.85 16.19
N PHE A 108 20.54 -2.76 16.43
CA PHE A 108 21.09 -1.44 16.70
C PHE A 108 20.88 -0.96 18.15
N GLU A 109 20.61 -1.88 19.08
CA GLU A 109 20.19 -1.57 20.45
C GLU A 109 21.06 -0.49 21.13
N GLY A 110 22.39 -0.54 20.99
CA GLY A 110 23.30 0.43 21.60
C GLY A 110 23.18 1.86 21.05
N PHE A 111 22.58 2.05 19.90
CA PHE A 111 22.46 3.36 19.22
C PHE A 111 21.02 3.78 18.95
N LEU A 112 20.08 2.86 19.03
CA LEU A 112 18.68 3.04 18.65
C LEU A 112 18.07 4.32 19.22
N CYS A 113 18.16 4.49 20.52
CA CYS A 113 17.49 5.60 21.21
C CYS A 113 18.10 6.94 20.88
N ARG A 114 19.44 7.01 20.82
CA ARG A 114 20.17 8.22 20.46
C ARG A 114 19.86 8.63 19.01
N ASP A 115 19.92 7.69 18.09
CA ASP A 115 19.81 7.97 16.66
C ASP A 115 18.37 8.30 16.26
N ASN A 116 17.39 7.85 17.04
CA ASN A 116 15.97 8.16 16.83
C ASN A 116 15.44 9.35 17.64
N ALA A 117 16.21 9.92 18.57
CA ALA A 117 15.74 11.04 19.38
C ALA A 117 15.31 12.26 18.54
N ALA A 118 16.11 12.62 17.53
CA ALA A 118 15.77 13.72 16.62
C ALA A 118 14.56 13.40 15.72
N LEU A 119 14.42 12.15 15.28
CA LEU A 119 13.28 11.72 14.48
C LEU A 119 11.96 11.87 15.26
N TYR A 120 11.95 11.50 16.53
CA TYR A 120 10.77 11.70 17.39
C TYR A 120 10.36 13.15 17.50
N GLN A 121 11.32 14.04 17.81
CA GLN A 121 11.03 15.47 17.92
C GLN A 121 10.47 16.03 16.62
N GLN A 122 11.04 15.66 15.48
CA GLN A 122 10.60 16.07 14.16
C GLN A 122 9.21 15.51 13.85
N ALA A 123 8.93 14.24 14.17
CA ALA A 123 7.65 13.62 13.90
C ALA A 123 6.52 14.25 14.72
N VAL A 124 6.76 14.55 16.02
CA VAL A 124 5.78 15.27 16.86
C VAL A 124 5.54 16.69 16.32
N ALA A 125 6.58 17.37 15.84
CA ALA A 125 6.49 18.75 15.35
C ALA A 125 5.96 18.86 13.90
N ALA A 126 5.89 17.77 13.15
CA ALA A 126 5.49 17.77 11.75
C ALA A 126 4.13 18.45 11.55
N PRO A 127 3.97 19.33 10.55
CA PRO A 127 2.73 20.06 10.33
C PRO A 127 1.63 19.20 9.69
N ASN A 128 2.00 18.14 8.96
CA ASN A 128 1.06 17.31 8.19
C ASN A 128 1.69 15.96 7.81
N SER A 129 0.86 15.07 7.23
CA SER A 129 1.27 13.74 6.77
C SER A 129 2.32 13.76 5.65
N ALA A 130 2.33 14.76 4.78
CA ALA A 130 3.33 14.85 3.71
C ALA A 130 4.75 15.01 4.29
N GLU A 131 4.90 15.77 5.36
CA GLU A 131 6.18 15.92 6.06
C GLU A 131 6.59 14.62 6.76
N LEU A 132 5.64 13.90 7.37
CA LEU A 132 5.90 12.57 7.95
C LEU A 132 6.38 11.56 6.90
N ILE A 133 5.74 11.54 5.73
CA ILE A 133 6.11 10.67 4.60
C ILE A 133 7.52 11.04 4.08
N ARG A 134 7.81 12.34 3.95
CA ARG A 134 9.14 12.81 3.56
C ARG A 134 10.21 12.35 4.55
N MET A 135 9.92 12.38 5.86
CA MET A 135 10.82 11.86 6.88
C MET A 135 11.02 10.35 6.76
N ALA A 136 9.95 9.58 6.55
CA ALA A 136 10.05 8.14 6.36
C ALA A 136 11.01 7.82 5.20
N ASN A 137 10.86 8.50 4.07
CA ASN A 137 11.68 8.30 2.89
C ASN A 137 13.14 8.76 3.10
N SER A 138 13.34 9.94 3.72
CA SER A 138 14.70 10.48 3.94
C SER A 138 15.51 9.66 4.96
N ARG A 139 14.84 8.95 5.84
CA ARG A 139 15.46 8.06 6.83
C ARG A 139 15.53 6.61 6.39
N ASN A 140 15.05 6.30 5.16
CA ASN A 140 14.96 4.93 4.64
C ASN A 140 14.29 3.99 5.64
N ILE A 141 13.16 4.42 6.23
CA ILE A 141 12.41 3.59 7.17
C ILE A 141 12.02 2.29 6.48
N LEU A 142 12.34 1.17 7.13
CA LEU A 142 12.13 -0.17 6.59
C LEU A 142 10.67 -0.41 6.20
N MET A 143 10.47 -0.94 5.01
CA MET A 143 9.18 -1.40 4.51
C MET A 143 9.26 -2.89 4.18
N THR A 144 8.29 -3.68 4.63
CA THR A 144 8.19 -5.12 4.32
C THR A 144 7.36 -5.41 3.08
N TYR A 145 6.69 -4.40 2.55
CA TYR A 145 5.86 -4.49 1.35
C TYR A 145 6.03 -3.23 0.49
N GLU A 146 6.63 -3.40 -0.67
CA GLU A 146 6.95 -2.32 -1.62
C GLU A 146 6.35 -2.62 -3.00
N PRO A 147 5.03 -2.43 -3.18
CA PRO A 147 4.42 -2.63 -4.48
C PRO A 147 4.93 -1.60 -5.50
N ALA A 148 4.99 -2.00 -6.76
CA ALA A 148 5.23 -1.06 -7.84
C ALA A 148 4.17 0.05 -7.82
N VAL A 149 4.54 1.27 -8.18
CA VAL A 149 3.56 2.35 -8.33
C VAL A 149 2.77 2.13 -9.61
N CYS A 150 1.44 2.24 -9.53
CA CYS A 150 0.58 2.16 -10.71
C CYS A 150 0.93 3.30 -11.67
N THR A 151 1.44 2.95 -12.84
CA THR A 151 1.51 3.89 -13.94
C THR A 151 0.09 4.14 -14.41
N SER A 152 -0.36 5.39 -14.44
CA SER A 152 -1.66 5.77 -14.98
C SER A 152 -1.70 5.33 -16.46
N ALA A 153 -2.20 4.12 -16.72
CA ALA A 153 -2.71 3.84 -18.05
C ALA A 153 -3.90 4.78 -18.21
N THR A 154 -3.72 5.85 -18.98
CA THR A 154 -4.84 6.66 -19.46
C THR A 154 -5.86 5.68 -20.02
N PRO A 155 -7.10 5.59 -19.47
CA PRO A 155 -8.08 4.67 -20.04
C PRO A 155 -8.26 5.08 -21.50
N THR A 156 -7.77 4.24 -22.40
CA THR A 156 -8.05 4.40 -23.82
C THR A 156 -9.56 4.29 -23.92
N ARG A 157 -10.21 5.44 -24.08
CA ARG A 157 -11.66 5.53 -24.23
C ARG A 157 -12.02 4.65 -25.42
N ALA A 158 -12.51 3.43 -25.11
CA ALA A 158 -12.96 2.50 -26.12
C ALA A 158 -13.93 3.27 -27.04
N ALA A 159 -13.54 3.41 -28.29
CA ALA A 159 -14.35 4.12 -29.29
C ALA A 159 -15.72 3.46 -29.32
N ARG A 160 -16.73 4.18 -28.88
CA ARG A 160 -18.13 3.74 -28.90
C ARG A 160 -18.50 3.49 -30.37
N PRO A 161 -18.90 2.27 -30.74
CA PRO A 161 -19.24 1.99 -32.13
C PRO A 161 -20.37 2.93 -32.57
N ALA A 162 -20.16 3.61 -33.70
CA ALA A 162 -21.13 4.51 -34.26
C ALA A 162 -22.43 3.74 -34.52
N ARG A 163 -23.52 4.19 -33.88
CA ARG A 163 -24.86 3.64 -34.08
C ARG A 163 -25.29 3.93 -35.53
N ARG A 164 -25.28 2.91 -36.36
CA ARG A 164 -25.79 2.98 -37.75
C ARG A 164 -27.27 3.31 -37.67
N GLN A 165 -27.64 4.53 -38.06
CA GLN A 165 -29.05 4.90 -38.29
C GLN A 165 -29.52 4.20 -39.56
N ARG A 166 -30.63 3.48 -39.46
CA ARG A 166 -31.48 3.07 -40.59
C ARG A 166 -32.73 3.95 -40.61
#